data_813c561021827b00f753e5d5092917bd
#
_entry.id   813c561021827b00f753e5d5092917bd
#
_cell.length_a   1.000
_cell.length_b   1.000
_cell.length_c   1.000
_cell.angle_alpha   90.00
_cell.angle_beta   90.00
_cell.angle_gamma   90.00
#
_symmetry.space_group_name_H-M   'P 1'
#
loop_
_entity.id
_entity.type
_entity.pdbx_description
1 polymer ?
#
loop_
_entity_poly.entity_id
_entity_poly.type
_entity_poly.pdbx_seq_one_letter_code
_entity_poly.pdbx_strand_id
1 'polypeptide(L)'
;MDYREFPLLEWSEEENRFKAMHHPFTMPMEEDLPYIDTDPGRVRAKAYDIVLNGTEIGGGSVRIHQNDIQEKMFEALGFTKEQAYEQFGFLLTAFKYGVPPHAGLAYGLDRLVMLMAKQESIRDVIAFPKVKDASCLMSEAPNVVDEKQLEELGIAIRKIEKTEEK
;
A
#
# COMPACT_ATOMS: atom_id res chain seq x y z
N MET A 1 2.64 -6.83 -22.68
CA MET A 1 3.44 -5.75 -22.10
C MET A 1 4.08 -6.32 -20.85
N ASP A 2 5.41 -6.34 -20.79
CA ASP A 2 6.13 -6.98 -19.67
C ASP A 2 6.40 -5.92 -18.60
N TYR A 3 5.54 -5.85 -17.57
CA TYR A 3 5.62 -4.87 -16.48
C TYR A 3 6.50 -5.35 -15.33
N ARG A 4 7.69 -5.89 -15.64
CA ARG A 4 8.58 -6.52 -14.67
C ARG A 4 9.61 -5.58 -14.05
N GLU A 5 9.61 -4.29 -14.36
CA GLU A 5 10.65 -3.36 -13.93
C GLU A 5 10.09 -2.18 -13.14
N PHE A 6 9.20 -2.45 -12.19
CA PHE A 6 8.70 -1.40 -11.30
C PHE A 6 9.81 -0.92 -10.36
N PRO A 7 9.88 0.40 -10.07
CA PRO A 7 10.72 0.89 -8.99
C PRO A 7 10.30 0.26 -7.66
N LEU A 8 11.28 -0.05 -6.80
CA LEU A 8 11.00 -0.53 -5.44
C LEU A 8 10.60 0.62 -4.53
N LEU A 9 11.28 1.74 -4.66
CA LEU A 9 11.18 2.92 -3.83
C LEU A 9 11.01 4.18 -4.68
N GLU A 10 10.27 5.14 -4.15
CA GLU A 10 10.06 6.46 -4.72
C GLU A 10 10.41 7.54 -3.69
N TRP A 11 11.11 8.60 -4.12
CA TRP A 11 11.39 9.72 -3.25
C TRP A 11 10.15 10.60 -3.05
N SER A 12 9.80 10.88 -1.80
CA SER A 12 8.72 11.79 -1.45
C SER A 12 9.31 13.14 -1.03
N GLU A 13 9.10 14.17 -1.83
CA GLU A 13 9.49 15.54 -1.51
C GLU A 13 8.75 16.05 -0.25
N GLU A 14 7.48 15.68 -0.09
CA GLU A 14 6.63 16.08 1.02
C GLU A 14 7.13 15.53 2.37
N GLU A 15 7.55 14.25 2.39
CA GLU A 15 8.02 13.59 3.61
C GLU A 15 9.55 13.60 3.74
N ASN A 16 10.25 14.07 2.70
CA ASN A 16 11.72 14.09 2.62
C ASN A 16 12.35 12.72 2.95
N ARG A 17 11.76 11.65 2.38
CA ARG A 17 12.22 10.26 2.53
C ARG A 17 11.76 9.38 1.38
N PHE A 18 12.35 8.21 1.25
CA PHE A 18 11.85 7.18 0.36
C PHE A 18 10.56 6.54 0.89
N LYS A 19 9.64 6.26 -0.04
CA LYS A 19 8.41 5.47 0.18
C LYS A 19 8.45 4.20 -0.66
N ALA A 20 7.87 3.13 -0.16
CA ALA A 20 7.70 1.93 -0.97
C ALA A 20 6.61 2.17 -2.04
N MET A 21 6.93 1.86 -3.31
CA MET A 21 5.96 1.96 -4.40
C MET A 21 4.76 1.02 -4.23
N HIS A 22 5.01 -0.19 -3.71
CA HIS A 22 3.98 -1.19 -3.45
C HIS A 22 3.76 -1.34 -1.94
N HIS A 23 4.72 -1.99 -1.26
CA HIS A 23 4.73 -2.09 0.20
C HIS A 23 6.10 -2.55 0.72
N PRO A 24 6.38 -2.42 2.05
CA PRO A 24 7.71 -2.66 2.63
C PRO A 24 8.20 -4.12 2.56
N PHE A 25 7.35 -5.05 2.16
CA PHE A 25 7.68 -6.49 2.09
C PHE A 25 7.92 -6.99 0.68
N THR A 26 7.95 -6.10 -0.31
CA THR A 26 8.24 -6.44 -1.71
C THR A 26 9.72 -6.74 -1.87
N MET A 27 10.03 -7.91 -2.46
CA MET A 27 11.41 -8.33 -2.73
C MET A 27 12.02 -7.44 -3.82
N PRO A 28 13.20 -6.85 -3.59
CA PRO A 28 14.00 -6.23 -4.65
C PRO A 28 14.50 -7.27 -5.66
N MET A 29 14.87 -6.83 -6.86
CA MET A 29 15.60 -7.66 -7.81
C MET A 29 16.97 -7.99 -7.21
N GLU A 30 17.43 -9.25 -7.34
CA GLU A 30 18.69 -9.69 -6.75
C GLU A 30 19.90 -8.91 -7.26
N GLU A 31 19.91 -8.59 -8.54
CA GLU A 31 21.00 -7.81 -9.15
C GLU A 31 21.06 -6.36 -8.67
N ASP A 32 19.95 -5.84 -8.11
CA ASP A 32 19.86 -4.46 -7.62
C ASP A 32 20.11 -4.34 -6.10
N LEU A 33 20.18 -5.47 -5.37
CA LEU A 33 20.45 -5.48 -3.93
C LEU A 33 21.66 -4.64 -3.48
N PRO A 34 22.79 -4.60 -4.22
CA PRO A 34 23.92 -3.76 -3.83
C PRO A 34 23.64 -2.26 -3.81
N TYR A 35 22.58 -1.82 -4.48
CA TYR A 35 22.21 -0.40 -4.57
C TYR A 35 21.26 0.05 -3.45
N ILE A 36 20.68 -0.86 -2.67
CA ILE A 36 19.68 -0.49 -1.65
C ILE A 36 20.23 0.49 -0.60
N ASP A 37 21.52 0.37 -0.29
CA ASP A 37 22.21 1.20 0.70
C ASP A 37 22.84 2.46 0.09
N THR A 38 23.05 2.51 -1.25
CA THR A 38 23.80 3.57 -1.92
C THR A 38 22.97 4.42 -2.88
N ASP A 39 22.02 3.82 -3.56
CA ASP A 39 21.12 4.45 -4.52
C ASP A 39 19.74 3.76 -4.52
N PRO A 40 18.95 3.93 -3.43
CA PRO A 40 17.68 3.23 -3.27
C PRO A 40 16.67 3.48 -4.40
N GLY A 41 16.70 4.65 -5.01
CA GLY A 41 15.81 5.02 -6.12
C GLY A 41 16.04 4.24 -7.43
N ARG A 42 17.19 3.58 -7.54
CA ARG A 42 17.53 2.73 -8.70
C ARG A 42 17.02 1.29 -8.56
N VAL A 43 16.70 0.86 -7.35
CA VAL A 43 16.35 -0.52 -7.07
C VAL A 43 14.98 -0.87 -7.65
N ARG A 44 14.91 -1.94 -8.44
CA ARG A 44 13.67 -2.46 -9.03
C ARG A 44 13.03 -3.49 -8.11
N ALA A 45 11.70 -3.55 -8.18
CA ALA A 45 10.86 -4.47 -7.41
C ALA A 45 10.57 -5.76 -8.19
N LYS A 46 10.48 -6.90 -7.50
CA LYS A 46 9.84 -8.11 -8.03
C LYS A 46 8.32 -8.02 -7.87
N ALA A 47 7.73 -7.03 -8.53
CA ALA A 47 6.29 -6.81 -8.58
C ALA A 47 5.75 -7.09 -9.98
N TYR A 48 4.46 -7.36 -10.07
CA TYR A 48 3.79 -7.67 -11.32
C TYR A 48 2.31 -7.32 -11.26
N ASP A 49 1.77 -6.90 -12.40
CA ASP A 49 0.36 -6.64 -12.60
C ASP A 49 -0.21 -7.53 -13.71
N ILE A 50 -1.48 -7.89 -13.57
CA ILE A 50 -2.26 -8.56 -14.61
C ILE A 50 -3.17 -7.55 -15.26
N VAL A 51 -2.99 -7.38 -16.56
CA VAL A 51 -3.78 -6.47 -17.39
C VAL A 51 -4.59 -7.27 -18.39
N LEU A 52 -5.90 -7.06 -18.39
CA LEU A 52 -6.84 -7.64 -19.34
C LEU A 52 -7.60 -6.54 -20.07
N ASN A 53 -7.55 -6.54 -21.41
CA ASN A 53 -8.21 -5.54 -22.27
C ASN A 53 -7.87 -4.09 -21.90
N GLY A 54 -6.61 -3.82 -21.50
CA GLY A 54 -6.18 -2.50 -21.08
C GLY A 54 -6.54 -2.11 -19.64
N THR A 55 -7.24 -2.98 -18.91
CA THR A 55 -7.60 -2.76 -17.51
C THR A 55 -6.73 -3.66 -16.62
N GLU A 56 -6.06 -3.07 -15.64
CA GLU A 56 -5.40 -3.81 -14.57
C GLU A 56 -6.48 -4.50 -13.71
N ILE A 57 -6.43 -5.82 -13.66
CA ILE A 57 -7.40 -6.64 -12.91
C ILE A 57 -6.82 -7.28 -11.65
N GLY A 58 -5.54 -7.13 -11.43
CA GLY A 58 -4.87 -7.63 -10.24
C GLY A 58 -3.38 -7.39 -10.28
N GLY A 59 -2.77 -7.49 -9.14
CA GLY A 59 -1.33 -7.34 -8.98
C GLY A 59 -0.79 -8.08 -7.77
N GLY A 60 0.51 -8.16 -7.70
CA GLY A 60 1.20 -8.84 -6.62
C GLY A 60 2.70 -8.64 -6.63
N SER A 61 3.37 -9.32 -5.74
CA SER A 61 4.82 -9.30 -5.68
C SER A 61 5.40 -10.57 -5.06
N VAL A 62 6.65 -10.86 -5.38
CA VAL A 62 7.48 -11.75 -4.58
C VAL A 62 7.79 -11.04 -3.27
N ARG A 63 7.75 -11.76 -2.16
CA ARG A 63 7.93 -11.21 -0.82
C ARG A 63 9.34 -11.42 -0.32
N ILE A 64 9.83 -10.47 0.47
CA ILE A 64 11.06 -10.66 1.23
C ILE A 64 10.83 -11.79 2.23
N HIS A 65 11.76 -12.74 2.27
CA HIS A 65 11.77 -13.87 3.20
C HIS A 65 13.09 -14.00 3.98
N GLN A 66 14.01 -13.06 3.75
CA GLN A 66 15.32 -12.98 4.40
C GLN A 66 15.33 -11.77 5.33
N ASN A 67 15.74 -11.98 6.60
CA ASN A 67 15.74 -10.93 7.62
C ASN A 67 16.66 -9.76 7.28
N ASP A 68 17.86 -10.04 6.77
CA ASP A 68 18.85 -9.04 6.40
C ASP A 68 18.36 -8.10 5.29
N ILE A 69 17.66 -8.65 4.29
CA ILE A 69 17.05 -7.84 3.21
C ILE A 69 15.88 -7.02 3.77
N GLN A 70 15.09 -7.59 4.67
CA GLN A 70 13.97 -6.86 5.28
C GLN A 70 14.43 -5.71 6.17
N GLU A 71 15.51 -5.91 6.94
CA GLU A 71 16.12 -4.84 7.74
C GLU A 71 16.62 -3.70 6.86
N LYS A 72 17.34 -3.99 5.79
CA LYS A 72 17.79 -2.98 4.80
C LYS A 72 16.62 -2.23 4.14
N MET A 73 15.55 -2.93 3.82
CA MET A 73 14.35 -2.30 3.27
C MET A 73 13.73 -1.30 4.25
N PHE A 74 13.65 -1.64 5.54
CA PHE A 74 13.16 -0.71 6.57
C PHE A 74 14.09 0.49 6.76
N GLU A 75 15.40 0.26 6.77
CA GLU A 75 16.40 1.33 6.85
C GLU A 75 16.28 2.30 5.66
N ALA A 76 16.13 1.79 4.44
CA ALA A 76 15.91 2.60 3.23
C ALA A 76 14.62 3.42 3.28
N LEU A 77 13.59 2.93 3.98
CA LEU A 77 12.32 3.63 4.22
C LEU A 77 12.39 4.62 5.40
N GLY A 78 13.52 4.71 6.09
CA GLY A 78 13.75 5.61 7.21
C GLY A 78 13.21 5.11 8.57
N PHE A 79 12.91 3.81 8.70
CA PHE A 79 12.57 3.23 10.00
C PHE A 79 13.82 3.04 10.86
N THR A 80 13.72 3.36 12.14
CA THR A 80 14.69 2.84 13.11
C THR A 80 14.38 1.37 13.41
N LYS A 81 15.33 0.63 13.97
CA LYS A 81 15.12 -0.78 14.35
C LYS A 81 14.00 -0.91 15.36
N GLU A 82 13.91 0.01 16.32
CA GLU A 82 12.86 0.04 17.34
C GLU A 82 11.48 0.24 16.71
N GLN A 83 11.33 1.21 15.80
CA GLN A 83 10.08 1.46 15.07
C GLN A 83 9.66 0.27 14.22
N ALA A 84 10.60 -0.37 13.52
CA ALA A 84 10.33 -1.57 12.73
C ALA A 84 9.84 -2.72 13.61
N TYR A 85 10.46 -2.92 14.78
CA TYR A 85 10.03 -3.95 15.73
C TYR A 85 8.71 -3.62 16.43
N GLU A 86 8.43 -2.37 16.74
CA GLU A 86 7.15 -1.96 17.33
C GLU A 86 5.98 -2.25 16.38
N GLN A 87 6.14 -1.95 15.08
CA GLN A 87 5.09 -2.13 14.10
C GLN A 87 5.01 -3.55 13.52
N PHE A 88 6.16 -4.19 13.26
CA PHE A 88 6.27 -5.44 12.52
C PHE A 88 7.02 -6.54 13.26
N GLY A 89 7.23 -6.38 14.57
CA GLY A 89 8.01 -7.31 15.38
C GLY A 89 7.49 -8.75 15.37
N PHE A 90 6.17 -8.92 15.24
CA PHE A 90 5.55 -10.23 15.11
C PHE A 90 6.03 -10.95 13.81
N LEU A 91 6.13 -10.22 12.69
CA LEU A 91 6.60 -10.75 11.42
C LEU A 91 8.10 -11.02 11.45
N LEU A 92 8.90 -10.05 11.92
CA LEU A 92 10.35 -10.19 12.04
C LEU A 92 10.75 -11.33 12.99
N THR A 93 9.96 -11.56 14.02
CA THR A 93 10.16 -12.70 14.93
C THR A 93 9.83 -14.02 14.24
N ALA A 94 8.72 -14.07 13.48
CA ALA A 94 8.37 -15.26 12.71
C ALA A 94 9.45 -15.62 11.69
N PHE A 95 10.09 -14.65 11.05
CA PHE A 95 11.18 -14.87 10.09
C PHE A 95 12.37 -15.59 10.71
N LYS A 96 12.63 -15.44 12.02
CA LYS A 96 13.72 -16.13 12.71
C LYS A 96 13.55 -17.66 12.77
N TYR A 97 12.33 -18.15 12.60
CA TYR A 97 12.03 -19.58 12.55
C TYR A 97 12.14 -20.18 11.13
N GLY A 98 12.44 -19.36 10.15
CA GLY A 98 12.54 -19.72 8.75
C GLY A 98 11.24 -19.44 7.99
N VAL A 99 11.38 -18.74 6.86
CA VAL A 99 10.28 -18.40 5.97
C VAL A 99 10.62 -18.92 4.57
N PRO A 100 9.74 -19.71 3.94
CA PRO A 100 9.97 -20.14 2.57
C PRO A 100 9.85 -18.96 1.61
N PRO A 101 10.53 -18.99 0.46
CA PRO A 101 10.24 -18.08 -0.63
C PRO A 101 8.75 -18.11 -0.96
N HIS A 102 8.11 -16.95 -1.03
CA HIS A 102 6.68 -16.84 -1.28
C HIS A 102 6.36 -15.61 -2.10
N ALA A 103 5.23 -15.65 -2.75
CA ALA A 103 4.67 -14.57 -3.53
C ALA A 103 3.15 -14.56 -3.37
N GLY A 104 2.53 -13.46 -3.75
CA GLY A 104 1.08 -13.33 -3.68
C GLY A 104 0.52 -12.57 -4.86
N LEU A 105 -0.75 -12.82 -5.14
CA LEU A 105 -1.53 -12.15 -6.17
C LEU A 105 -2.93 -11.85 -5.63
N ALA A 106 -3.42 -10.65 -5.86
CA ALA A 106 -4.79 -10.28 -5.55
C ALA A 106 -5.52 -9.80 -6.80
N TYR A 107 -6.73 -10.28 -7.02
CA TYR A 107 -7.60 -9.81 -8.10
C TYR A 107 -8.56 -8.74 -7.58
N GLY A 108 -8.75 -7.68 -8.35
CA GLY A 108 -9.82 -6.71 -8.16
C GLY A 108 -11.15 -7.31 -8.61
N LEU A 109 -11.95 -7.83 -7.66
CA LEU A 109 -13.22 -8.49 -7.97
C LEU A 109 -14.15 -7.59 -8.79
N ASP A 110 -14.29 -6.33 -8.41
CA ASP A 110 -15.15 -5.37 -9.11
C ASP A 110 -14.70 -5.16 -10.57
N ARG A 111 -13.39 -5.04 -10.80
CA ARG A 111 -12.84 -4.91 -12.15
C ARG A 111 -13.07 -6.17 -12.99
N LEU A 112 -12.91 -7.35 -12.39
CA LEU A 112 -13.18 -8.62 -13.07
C LEU A 112 -14.65 -8.74 -13.46
N VAL A 113 -15.56 -8.45 -12.53
CA VAL A 113 -17.01 -8.46 -12.78
C VAL A 113 -17.41 -7.44 -13.84
N MET A 114 -16.85 -6.22 -13.79
CA MET A 114 -17.04 -5.18 -14.80
C MET A 114 -16.70 -5.70 -16.20
N LEU A 115 -15.55 -6.32 -16.38
CA LEU A 115 -15.12 -6.87 -17.67
C LEU A 115 -15.99 -8.04 -18.13
N MET A 116 -16.39 -8.94 -17.21
CA MET A 116 -17.28 -10.06 -17.52
C MET A 116 -18.68 -9.58 -17.94
N ALA A 117 -19.19 -8.55 -17.27
CA ALA A 117 -20.47 -7.92 -17.59
C ALA A 117 -20.39 -6.93 -18.79
N LYS A 118 -19.20 -6.77 -19.38
CA LYS A 118 -18.94 -5.84 -20.50
C LYS A 118 -19.34 -4.40 -20.18
N GLN A 119 -19.12 -3.97 -18.95
CA GLN A 119 -19.36 -2.59 -18.53
C GLN A 119 -18.06 -1.77 -18.62
N GLU A 120 -18.18 -0.45 -18.70
CA GLU A 120 -17.06 0.47 -18.82
C GLU A 120 -16.60 1.03 -17.47
N SER A 121 -17.42 0.90 -16.43
CA SER A 121 -17.16 1.42 -15.09
C SER A 121 -17.49 0.40 -14.00
N ILE A 122 -16.64 0.31 -12.96
CA ILE A 122 -16.94 -0.48 -11.76
C ILE A 122 -18.20 0.00 -11.03
N ARG A 123 -18.62 1.25 -11.25
CA ARG A 123 -19.86 1.79 -10.66
C ARG A 123 -21.12 1.06 -11.16
N ASP A 124 -21.05 0.45 -12.34
CA ASP A 124 -22.17 -0.28 -12.93
C ASP A 124 -22.34 -1.69 -12.33
N VAL A 125 -21.35 -2.16 -11.57
CA VAL A 125 -21.34 -3.50 -10.95
C VAL A 125 -21.26 -3.48 -9.42
N ILE A 126 -21.11 -2.30 -8.81
CA ILE A 126 -21.12 -2.11 -7.36
C ILE A 126 -22.49 -1.62 -6.91
N ALA A 127 -23.11 -2.30 -5.94
CA ALA A 127 -24.45 -1.96 -5.46
C ALA A 127 -24.54 -0.54 -4.87
N PHE A 128 -23.50 -0.07 -4.18
CA PHE A 128 -23.45 1.25 -3.53
C PHE A 128 -22.13 1.97 -3.84
N PRO A 129 -21.94 2.45 -5.09
CA PRO A 129 -20.70 3.10 -5.48
C PRO A 129 -20.49 4.41 -4.72
N LYS A 130 -19.25 4.65 -4.31
CA LYS A 130 -18.84 5.93 -3.72
C LYS A 130 -18.72 6.99 -4.80
N VAL A 131 -19.03 8.25 -4.44
CA VAL A 131 -18.77 9.41 -5.30
C VAL A 131 -17.32 9.92 -5.14
N LYS A 132 -16.96 10.94 -5.91
CA LYS A 132 -15.57 11.43 -5.98
C LYS A 132 -14.96 11.85 -4.64
N ASP A 133 -15.77 12.35 -3.73
CA ASP A 133 -15.40 12.75 -2.35
C ASP A 133 -15.46 11.59 -1.34
N ALA A 134 -15.56 10.35 -1.84
CA ALA A 134 -15.72 9.12 -1.06
C ALA A 134 -17.02 9.02 -0.24
N SER A 135 -17.99 9.91 -0.46
CA SER A 135 -19.29 9.80 0.19
C SER A 135 -20.18 8.72 -0.47
N CYS A 136 -21.13 8.22 0.30
CA CYS A 136 -22.13 7.24 -0.15
C CYS A 136 -23.49 7.92 -0.24
N LEU A 137 -24.03 8.06 -1.44
CA LEU A 137 -25.33 8.72 -1.65
C LEU A 137 -26.51 7.96 -1.01
N MET A 138 -26.38 6.65 -0.83
CA MET A 138 -27.44 5.86 -0.24
C MET A 138 -27.48 5.94 1.29
N SER A 139 -26.32 5.87 1.93
CA SER A 139 -26.22 5.90 3.41
C SER A 139 -25.93 7.28 3.98
N GLU A 140 -25.72 8.28 3.10
CA GLU A 140 -25.30 9.64 3.46
C GLU A 140 -24.01 9.69 4.30
N ALA A 141 -23.19 8.61 4.24
CA ALA A 141 -21.89 8.55 4.92
C ALA A 141 -20.82 9.28 4.09
N PRO A 142 -19.83 9.92 4.73
CA PRO A 142 -19.65 10.06 6.19
C PRO A 142 -20.64 11.06 6.79
N ASN A 143 -21.05 10.82 8.03
CA ASN A 143 -22.00 11.67 8.77
C ASN A 143 -21.47 11.98 10.16
N VAL A 144 -22.14 12.87 10.87
CA VAL A 144 -21.78 13.25 12.24
C VAL A 144 -21.90 12.04 13.16
N VAL A 145 -20.90 11.86 14.04
CA VAL A 145 -20.87 10.82 15.07
C VAL A 145 -21.45 11.40 16.36
N ASP A 146 -22.23 10.58 17.09
CA ASP A 146 -22.77 10.95 18.39
C ASP A 146 -21.63 11.24 19.39
N GLU A 147 -21.74 12.33 20.12
CA GLU A 147 -20.72 12.74 21.12
C GLU A 147 -20.49 11.66 22.18
N LYS A 148 -21.55 10.95 22.60
CA LYS A 148 -21.42 9.86 23.56
C LYS A 148 -20.52 8.73 23.05
N GLN A 149 -20.56 8.41 21.77
CA GLN A 149 -19.66 7.41 21.17
C GLN A 149 -18.20 7.88 21.15
N LEU A 150 -17.98 9.17 20.94
CA LEU A 150 -16.63 9.74 21.01
C LEU A 150 -16.09 9.72 22.45
N GLU A 151 -16.93 10.03 23.43
CA GLU A 151 -16.58 9.96 24.85
C GLU A 151 -16.24 8.52 25.30
N GLU A 152 -17.02 7.53 24.88
CA GLU A 152 -16.75 6.10 25.17
C GLU A 152 -15.40 5.64 24.61
N LEU A 153 -14.97 6.21 23.47
CA LEU A 153 -13.68 5.92 22.83
C LEU A 153 -12.53 6.78 23.37
N GLY A 154 -12.80 7.77 24.23
CA GLY A 154 -11.80 8.71 24.74
C GLY A 154 -11.19 9.60 23.65
N ILE A 155 -11.94 9.92 22.59
CA ILE A 155 -11.51 10.77 21.47
C ILE A 155 -12.38 12.02 21.35
N ALA A 156 -11.85 13.07 20.73
CA ALA A 156 -12.56 14.30 20.47
C ALA A 156 -12.27 14.85 19.07
N ILE A 157 -13.25 15.55 18.50
CA ILE A 157 -13.05 16.22 17.21
C ILE A 157 -12.25 17.50 17.45
N ARG A 158 -11.09 17.62 16.81
CA ARG A 158 -10.30 18.86 16.82
C ARG A 158 -11.00 19.92 15.97
N LYS A 159 -11.39 21.03 16.58
CA LYS A 159 -11.83 22.21 15.83
C LYS A 159 -10.61 22.88 15.20
N ILE A 160 -10.55 22.88 13.87
CA ILE A 160 -9.56 23.68 13.13
C ILE A 160 -10.19 25.05 12.91
N GLU A 161 -9.65 26.08 13.56
CA GLU A 161 -9.99 27.46 13.23
C GLU A 161 -9.50 27.73 11.79
N LYS A 162 -10.43 27.98 10.88
CA LYS A 162 -10.07 28.46 9.53
C LYS A 162 -9.49 29.86 9.72
N THR A 163 -8.19 29.99 9.55
CA THR A 163 -7.56 31.31 9.35
C THR A 163 -8.16 31.86 8.06
N GLU A 164 -8.95 32.91 8.17
CA GLU A 164 -9.38 33.68 7.01
C GLU A 164 -8.10 34.26 6.37
N GLU A 165 -7.67 33.71 5.25
CA GLU A 165 -6.70 34.37 4.38
C GLU A 165 -7.36 35.66 3.86
N LYS A 166 -6.78 36.80 4.30
CA LYS A 166 -7.10 38.14 3.80
C LYS A 166 -6.40 38.39 2.48
#